data_9889ccdc57b9a3b79c151f21b1087311
#
_entry.id   9889ccdc57b9a3b79c151f21b1087311
#
_cell.length_a   1.000
_cell.length_b   1.000
_cell.length_c   1.000
_cell.angle_alpha   90.00
_cell.angle_beta   90.00
_cell.angle_gamma   90.00
#
_symmetry.space_group_name_H-M   'P 1'
#
loop_
_entity.id
_entity.type
_entity.pdbx_description
1 polymer ?
#
loop_
_entity_poly.entity_id
_entity_poly.type
_entity_poly.pdbx_seq_one_letter_code
_entity_poly.pdbx_strand_id
1 'polypeptide(L)'
;MFSGCSSLTKIPSDLLPATTLAEFCYQYMFEDCTSLTTIPSNLLPATTLASSCYSTMFNSCTSLTTIPKLPATTLASSCYQYMFKACRSLTTIPKLPATTLASYCYAYMF
;
A
#
# COMPACT_ATOMS: atom_id res chain seq x y z
N MET A 1 1.73 -3.67 12.14
CA MET A 1 0.80 -4.38 13.04
C MET A 1 0.55 -5.82 12.59
N PHE A 2 0.31 -6.05 11.30
CA PHE A 2 0.07 -7.39 10.76
C PHE A 2 1.27 -7.96 9.99
N SER A 3 2.44 -7.34 10.12
CA SER A 3 3.66 -7.82 9.45
C SER A 3 3.93 -9.27 9.82
N GLY A 4 4.22 -10.10 8.81
CA GLY A 4 4.49 -11.51 9.02
C GLY A 4 3.28 -12.38 9.33
N CYS A 5 2.04 -11.85 9.21
CA CYS A 5 0.82 -12.65 9.41
C CYS A 5 0.59 -13.59 8.22
N SER A 6 1.39 -14.68 8.16
CA SER A 6 1.42 -15.58 7.01
C SER A 6 0.13 -16.36 6.76
N SER A 7 -0.79 -16.39 7.72
CA SER A 7 -2.10 -17.05 7.58
C SER A 7 -3.23 -16.06 7.21
N LEU A 8 -2.96 -14.76 7.17
CA LEU A 8 -3.96 -13.76 6.80
C LEU A 8 -4.27 -13.86 5.31
N THR A 9 -5.55 -14.05 4.97
CA THR A 9 -5.98 -14.19 3.57
C THR A 9 -6.80 -13.03 3.06
N LYS A 10 -7.47 -12.28 3.93
CA LYS A 10 -8.35 -11.16 3.58
C LYS A 10 -8.21 -10.02 4.59
N ILE A 11 -8.53 -8.81 4.12
CA ILE A 11 -8.57 -7.60 4.93
C ILE A 11 -10.00 -7.04 4.89
N PRO A 12 -10.61 -6.67 6.04
CA PRO A 12 -11.93 -6.02 6.03
C PRO A 12 -11.89 -4.67 5.30
N SER A 13 -12.97 -4.33 4.59
CA SER A 13 -13.01 -3.16 3.72
C SER A 13 -12.88 -1.82 4.45
N ASP A 14 -13.26 -1.76 5.70
CA ASP A 14 -13.26 -0.54 6.52
C ASP A 14 -12.17 -0.51 7.59
N LEU A 15 -11.13 -1.34 7.44
CA LEU A 15 -10.08 -1.45 8.45
C LEU A 15 -9.28 -0.16 8.62
N LEU A 16 -9.03 0.56 7.52
CA LEU A 16 -8.16 1.75 7.51
C LEU A 16 -8.91 2.98 6.96
N PRO A 17 -9.95 3.48 7.66
CA PRO A 17 -10.81 4.54 7.14
C PRO A 17 -10.20 5.94 7.22
N ALA A 18 -9.04 6.11 7.82
CA ALA A 18 -8.43 7.42 8.04
C ALA A 18 -8.15 8.13 6.72
N THR A 19 -8.55 9.41 6.64
CA THR A 19 -8.28 10.27 5.49
C THR A 19 -7.17 11.29 5.76
N THR A 20 -6.82 11.50 7.03
CA THR A 20 -5.69 12.32 7.45
C THR A 20 -4.63 11.40 8.04
N LEU A 21 -3.48 11.34 7.40
CA LEU A 21 -2.42 10.39 7.76
C LEU A 21 -1.28 11.09 8.48
N ALA A 22 -0.59 10.35 9.35
CA ALA A 22 0.67 10.76 9.98
C ALA A 22 1.84 10.07 9.27
N GLU A 23 3.05 10.58 9.48
CA GLU A 23 4.26 9.93 8.96
C GLU A 23 4.34 8.49 9.47
N PHE A 24 4.74 7.58 8.57
CA PHE A 24 4.94 6.16 8.86
C PHE A 24 3.69 5.42 9.38
N CYS A 25 2.48 6.00 9.28
CA CYS A 25 1.31 5.46 9.98
C CYS A 25 0.93 4.03 9.57
N TYR A 26 1.13 3.64 8.30
CA TYR A 26 0.83 2.29 7.82
C TYR A 26 2.08 1.59 7.27
N GLN A 27 3.27 2.08 7.59
CA GLN A 27 4.52 1.47 7.17
C GLN A 27 4.61 0.02 7.66
N TYR A 28 5.02 -0.90 6.79
CA TYR A 28 5.17 -2.34 7.06
C TYR A 28 3.89 -3.06 7.49
N MET A 29 2.73 -2.43 7.41
CA MET A 29 1.53 -2.95 8.09
C MET A 29 1.17 -4.39 7.70
N PHE A 30 1.31 -4.74 6.42
CA PHE A 30 1.01 -6.08 5.89
C PHE A 30 2.22 -6.73 5.22
N GLU A 31 3.43 -6.29 5.54
CA GLU A 31 4.65 -6.88 4.99
C GLU A 31 4.69 -8.37 5.30
N ASP A 32 5.15 -9.17 4.34
CA ASP A 32 5.28 -10.62 4.46
C ASP A 32 3.98 -11.37 4.79
N CYS A 33 2.82 -10.79 4.49
CA CYS A 33 1.54 -11.50 4.57
C CYS A 33 1.40 -12.39 3.34
N THR A 34 2.09 -13.54 3.34
CA THR A 34 2.30 -14.38 2.16
C THR A 34 1.06 -15.11 1.67
N SER A 35 0.01 -15.23 2.51
CA SER A 35 -1.26 -15.86 2.12
C SER A 35 -2.33 -14.84 1.71
N LEU A 36 -2.06 -13.54 1.82
CA LEU A 36 -3.00 -12.50 1.43
C LEU A 36 -3.19 -12.51 -0.08
N THR A 37 -4.43 -12.70 -0.55
CA THR A 37 -4.74 -12.82 -1.98
C THR A 37 -5.43 -11.59 -2.54
N THR A 38 -6.26 -10.92 -1.75
CA THR A 38 -7.03 -9.76 -2.20
C THR A 38 -7.02 -8.65 -1.17
N ILE A 39 -7.15 -7.41 -1.67
CA ILE A 39 -7.25 -6.21 -0.86
C ILE A 39 -8.54 -5.51 -1.25
N PRO A 40 -9.36 -5.02 -0.29
CA PRO A 40 -10.53 -4.21 -0.63
C PRO A 40 -10.13 -3.00 -1.48
N SER A 41 -10.90 -2.70 -2.52
CA SER A 41 -10.56 -1.61 -3.44
C SER A 41 -10.53 -0.24 -2.75
N ASN A 42 -11.27 -0.07 -1.67
CA ASN A 42 -11.39 1.19 -0.92
C ASN A 42 -10.60 1.19 0.40
N LEU A 43 -9.62 0.30 0.55
CA LEU A 43 -8.85 0.19 1.80
C LEU A 43 -8.12 1.49 2.17
N LEU A 44 -7.63 2.21 1.17
CA LEU A 44 -6.76 3.37 1.35
C LEU A 44 -7.40 4.63 0.76
N PRO A 45 -8.39 5.24 1.47
CA PRO A 45 -9.18 6.34 0.92
C PRO A 45 -8.50 7.71 0.95
N ALA A 46 -7.37 7.86 1.62
CA ALA A 46 -6.73 9.16 1.78
C ALA A 46 -6.29 9.76 0.44
N THR A 47 -6.56 11.04 0.25
CA THR A 47 -6.18 11.79 -0.96
C THR A 47 -4.92 12.64 -0.77
N THR A 48 -4.55 12.92 0.48
CA THR A 48 -3.32 13.61 0.85
C THR A 48 -2.48 12.69 1.72
N LEU A 49 -1.26 12.40 1.30
CA LEU A 49 -0.40 11.44 1.97
C LEU A 49 0.64 12.14 2.84
N ALA A 50 1.14 11.41 3.84
CA ALA A 50 2.24 11.82 4.69
C ALA A 50 3.49 11.02 4.32
N SER A 51 4.65 11.49 4.78
CA SER A 51 5.94 10.84 4.49
C SER A 51 5.93 9.37 4.92
N SER A 52 6.33 8.49 4.02
CA SER A 52 6.44 7.05 4.22
C SER A 52 5.16 6.37 4.75
N CYS A 53 3.99 6.97 4.58
CA CYS A 53 2.75 6.45 5.19
C CYS A 53 2.37 5.06 4.69
N TYR A 54 2.65 4.72 3.42
CA TYR A 54 2.37 3.40 2.84
C TYR A 54 3.66 2.64 2.48
N SER A 55 4.81 3.14 2.91
CA SER A 55 6.10 2.51 2.58
C SER A 55 6.12 1.06 3.03
N THR A 56 6.54 0.16 2.14
CA THR A 56 6.73 -1.27 2.41
C THR A 56 5.45 -1.99 2.86
N MET A 57 4.29 -1.35 2.71
CA MET A 57 3.02 -1.82 3.30
C MET A 57 2.65 -3.25 2.91
N PHE A 58 2.84 -3.62 1.64
CA PHE A 58 2.51 -4.96 1.11
C PHE A 58 3.74 -5.68 0.54
N ASN A 59 4.94 -5.27 0.94
CA ASN A 59 6.16 -5.91 0.47
C ASN A 59 6.11 -7.42 0.73
N SER A 60 6.50 -8.20 -0.26
CA SER A 60 6.55 -9.67 -0.17
C SER A 60 5.20 -10.36 0.10
N CYS A 61 4.09 -9.72 -0.24
CA CYS A 61 2.79 -10.39 -0.27
C CYS A 61 2.71 -11.23 -1.55
N THR A 62 3.34 -12.40 -1.53
CA THR A 62 3.60 -13.20 -2.74
C THR A 62 2.36 -13.82 -3.39
N SER A 63 1.23 -13.91 -2.66
CA SER A 63 -0.04 -14.43 -3.20
C SER A 63 -1.00 -13.33 -3.65
N LEU A 64 -0.64 -12.07 -3.47
CA LEU A 64 -1.52 -10.94 -3.76
C LEU A 64 -1.74 -10.80 -5.27
N THR A 65 -3.00 -10.77 -5.69
CA THR A 65 -3.39 -10.68 -7.11
C THR A 65 -4.05 -9.35 -7.46
N THR A 66 -4.52 -8.58 -6.48
CA THR A 66 -5.21 -7.31 -6.71
C THR A 66 -4.56 -6.18 -5.95
N ILE A 67 -4.74 -4.95 -6.45
CA ILE A 67 -4.22 -3.73 -5.84
C ILE A 67 -5.42 -2.85 -5.45
N PRO A 68 -5.41 -2.20 -4.26
CA PRO A 68 -6.46 -1.27 -3.90
C PRO A 68 -6.38 -0.01 -4.77
N LYS A 69 -7.44 0.76 -4.81
CA LYS A 69 -7.39 2.10 -5.40
C LYS A 69 -6.41 2.96 -4.61
N LEU A 70 -5.62 3.73 -5.32
CA LEU A 70 -4.66 4.67 -4.74
C LEU A 70 -5.06 6.09 -5.18
N PRO A 71 -6.09 6.68 -4.56
CA PRO A 71 -6.70 7.91 -5.06
C PRO A 71 -5.91 9.18 -4.74
N ALA A 72 -4.80 9.06 -4.03
CA ALA A 72 -4.07 10.24 -3.57
C ALA A 72 -3.55 11.08 -4.73
N THR A 73 -3.80 12.38 -4.65
CA THR A 73 -3.31 13.39 -5.60
C THR A 73 -2.19 14.24 -5.00
N THR A 74 -2.09 14.31 -3.68
CA THR A 74 -1.02 15.00 -2.97
C THR A 74 -0.11 13.96 -2.33
N LEU A 75 1.11 13.84 -2.85
CA LEU A 75 2.08 12.84 -2.41
C LEU A 75 3.08 13.44 -1.43
N ALA A 76 3.72 12.57 -0.66
CA ALA A 76 4.79 12.95 0.25
C ALA A 76 6.00 12.05 0.01
N SER A 77 7.13 12.41 0.59
CA SER A 77 8.39 11.67 0.43
C SER A 77 8.22 10.19 0.78
N SER A 78 8.66 9.31 -0.10
CA SER A 78 8.65 7.85 0.09
C SER A 78 7.27 7.25 0.40
N CYS A 79 6.17 7.92 0.06
CA CYS A 79 4.83 7.49 0.46
C CYS A 79 4.45 6.10 -0.05
N TYR A 80 4.89 5.71 -1.27
CA TYR A 80 4.64 4.39 -1.86
C TYR A 80 5.92 3.55 -2.00
N GLN A 81 7.02 3.94 -1.40
CA GLN A 81 8.30 3.26 -1.57
C GLN A 81 8.18 1.79 -1.13
N TYR A 82 8.63 0.87 -1.97
CA TYR A 82 8.59 -0.59 -1.76
C TYR A 82 7.19 -1.17 -1.50
N MET A 83 6.12 -0.42 -1.79
CA MET A 83 4.77 -0.82 -1.34
C MET A 83 4.37 -2.22 -1.79
N PHE A 84 4.65 -2.58 -3.05
CA PHE A 84 4.30 -3.88 -3.63
C PHE A 84 5.53 -4.65 -4.12
N LYS A 85 6.69 -4.36 -3.58
CA LYS A 85 7.92 -5.06 -3.97
C LYS A 85 7.77 -6.55 -3.69
N ALA A 86 8.26 -7.38 -4.60
CA ALA A 86 8.20 -8.83 -4.50
C ALA A 86 6.79 -9.44 -4.43
N CYS A 87 5.76 -8.71 -4.82
CA CYS A 87 4.40 -9.23 -4.99
C CYS A 87 4.30 -9.95 -6.34
N ARG A 88 4.79 -11.18 -6.41
CA ARG A 88 5.02 -11.92 -7.67
C ARG A 88 3.76 -12.30 -8.41
N SER A 89 2.61 -12.33 -7.74
CA SER A 89 1.34 -12.72 -8.35
C SER A 89 0.55 -11.55 -8.93
N LEU A 90 1.04 -10.32 -8.79
CA LEU A 90 0.40 -9.15 -9.38
C LEU A 90 0.57 -9.14 -10.90
N THR A 91 -0.53 -8.94 -11.62
CA THR A 91 -0.55 -8.89 -13.08
C THR A 91 -0.95 -7.52 -13.63
N THR A 92 -1.44 -6.62 -12.78
CA THR A 92 -1.91 -5.29 -13.18
C THR A 92 -1.27 -4.21 -12.34
N ILE A 93 -1.18 -2.99 -12.93
CA ILE A 93 -0.66 -1.79 -12.26
C ILE A 93 -1.83 -0.84 -12.06
N PRO A 94 -2.00 -0.21 -10.86
CA PRO A 94 -3.10 0.72 -10.64
C PRO A 94 -2.88 2.04 -11.38
N LYS A 95 -3.95 2.80 -11.57
CA LYS A 95 -3.84 4.20 -11.95
C LYS A 95 -3.26 4.99 -10.77
N LEU A 96 -2.35 5.91 -11.09
CA LEU A 96 -1.70 6.77 -10.11
C LEU A 96 -2.03 8.21 -10.52
N PRO A 97 -3.09 8.82 -9.94
CA PRO A 97 -3.63 10.09 -10.43
C PRO A 97 -2.78 11.32 -10.12
N ALA A 98 -1.79 11.19 -9.23
CA ALA A 98 -0.98 12.33 -8.85
C ALA A 98 -0.15 12.85 -10.01
N THR A 99 -0.14 14.16 -10.21
CA THR A 99 0.63 14.84 -11.25
C THR A 99 1.88 15.54 -10.71
N THR A 100 1.91 15.80 -9.40
CA THR A 100 3.08 16.37 -8.72
C THR A 100 3.73 15.29 -7.87
N LEU A 101 4.99 14.97 -8.15
CA LEU A 101 5.71 13.90 -7.48
C LEU A 101 6.54 14.42 -6.33
N ALA A 102 6.70 13.60 -5.30
CA ALA A 102 7.58 13.85 -4.16
C ALA A 102 8.81 12.95 -4.23
N SER A 103 9.82 13.23 -3.43
CA SER A 103 11.07 12.48 -3.41
C SER A 103 10.82 11.01 -3.08
N TYR A 104 11.33 10.10 -3.91
CA TYR A 104 11.20 8.64 -3.77
C TYR A 104 9.76 8.13 -3.65
N CYS A 105 8.75 8.91 -4.05
CA CYS A 105 7.34 8.53 -3.83
C CYS A 105 6.96 7.18 -4.45
N TYR A 106 7.55 6.82 -5.60
CA TYR A 106 7.29 5.54 -6.28
C TYR A 106 8.52 4.62 -6.30
N ALA A 107 9.58 4.91 -5.55
CA ALA A 107 10.83 4.15 -5.62
C ALA A 107 10.58 2.68 -5.28
N TYR A 108 10.99 1.78 -6.16
CA TYR A 108 10.86 0.33 -5.99
C TYR A 108 9.44 -0.11 -5.63
N MET A 109 8.41 0.61 -6.10
CA MET A 109 7.01 0.31 -5.76
C MET A 109 6.60 -1.11 -6.14
N PHE A 110 7.16 -1.65 -7.23
CA PHE A 110 6.86 -2.99 -7.74
C PHE A 110 8.11 -3.85 -7.89
#